data_b4451b5b56d8c4f1395c5492aa4ab8a7
#
_entry.id   b4451b5b56d8c4f1395c5492aa4ab8a7
#
_cell.length_a   1.000
_cell.length_b   1.000
_cell.length_c   1.000
_cell.angle_alpha   90.00
_cell.angle_beta   90.00
_cell.angle_gamma   90.00
#
_symmetry.space_group_name_H-M   'P 1'
#
loop_
_entity.id
_entity.type
_entity.pdbx_description
1 polymer ?
#
loop_
_entity_poly.entity_id
_entity_poly.type
_entity_poly.pdbx_seq_one_letter_code
_entity_poly.pdbx_strand_id
1 'polypeptide(L)'
;NLHHEVTADTAYDEYIVGPTALPGQQDPRAFWVNKSTASLIDDSEPPNYTRYINHLRRILLDELQFRDRDILVLGAGGFTLSHREPSNRYTYVDIDPAIKAIAEKHFLREAARGEFIADDARRFVATSERRFDAVVVDVYSSHTSIPSHLVTREFWEDARRVLKPDGVLLAN
;
A
#
# COMPACT_ATOMS: atom_id res chain seq x y z
N ASN A 1 -3.90 29.14 -1.60
CA ASN A 1 -4.80 27.97 -1.77
C ASN A 1 -4.94 27.29 -0.42
N LEU A 2 -6.11 27.44 0.19
CA LEU A 2 -6.51 26.64 1.36
C LEU A 2 -6.72 25.21 0.83
N HIS A 3 -5.74 24.34 1.05
CA HIS A 3 -5.90 22.92 0.82
C HIS A 3 -6.91 22.40 1.84
N HIS A 4 -8.11 22.09 1.37
CA HIS A 4 -9.14 21.52 2.23
C HIS A 4 -8.83 20.07 2.51
N GLU A 5 -8.94 19.70 3.78
CA GLU A 5 -8.99 18.31 4.22
C GLU A 5 -10.24 17.64 3.61
N VAL A 6 -10.08 16.46 3.05
CA VAL A 6 -11.17 15.65 2.52
C VAL A 6 -11.38 14.47 3.45
N THR A 7 -12.59 14.31 3.92
CA THR A 7 -13.00 13.17 4.76
C THR A 7 -13.97 12.28 4.00
N ALA A 8 -13.79 10.98 4.07
CA ALA A 8 -14.68 9.99 3.49
C ALA A 8 -14.86 8.82 4.47
N ASP A 9 -16.10 8.49 4.77
CA ASP A 9 -16.47 7.35 5.60
C ASP A 9 -17.03 6.24 4.73
N THR A 10 -16.56 5.03 4.93
CA THR A 10 -17.04 3.83 4.26
C THR A 10 -17.61 2.83 5.27
N ALA A 11 -18.03 1.66 4.82
CA ALA A 11 -18.44 0.58 5.71
C ALA A 11 -17.26 -0.04 6.49
N TYR A 12 -16.03 0.26 6.09
CA TYR A 12 -14.80 -0.34 6.65
C TYR A 12 -13.97 0.67 7.44
N ASP A 13 -13.71 1.85 6.84
CA ASP A 13 -12.73 2.79 7.37
C ASP A 13 -13.16 4.24 7.22
N GLU A 14 -12.62 5.11 8.10
CA GLU A 14 -12.63 6.56 7.96
C GLU A 14 -11.35 6.99 7.25
N TYR A 15 -11.50 7.74 6.14
CA TYR A 15 -10.37 8.26 5.36
C TYR A 15 -10.28 9.77 5.50
N ILE A 16 -9.08 10.25 5.71
CA ILE A 16 -8.77 11.68 5.70
C ILE A 16 -7.61 11.90 4.74
N VAL A 17 -7.75 12.84 3.83
CA VAL A 17 -6.65 13.30 2.95
C VAL A 17 -6.50 14.80 3.12
N GLY A 18 -5.32 15.24 3.49
CA GLY A 18 -5.08 16.66 3.71
C GLY A 18 -3.59 17.02 3.70
N PRO A 19 -3.32 18.34 3.77
CA PRO A 19 -1.96 18.84 3.80
C PRO A 19 -1.25 18.40 5.08
N THR A 20 0.06 18.23 4.98
CA THR A 20 0.92 18.00 6.14
C THR A 20 2.12 18.95 6.09
N ALA A 21 2.71 19.25 7.25
CA ALA A 21 3.84 20.17 7.33
C ALA A 21 5.16 19.39 7.35
N LEU A 22 5.85 19.37 6.22
CA LEU A 22 7.19 18.80 6.12
C LEU A 22 8.14 19.83 5.49
N PRO A 23 9.14 20.30 6.24
CA PRO A 23 10.06 21.32 5.75
C PRO A 23 10.78 20.89 4.46
N GLY A 24 10.78 21.80 3.46
CA GLY A 24 11.49 21.59 2.19
C GLY A 24 10.75 20.71 1.18
N GLN A 25 9.52 20.28 1.46
CA GLN A 25 8.69 19.50 0.54
C GLN A 25 7.69 20.38 -0.22
N GLN A 26 7.35 19.94 -1.44
CA GLN A 26 6.38 20.64 -2.30
C GLN A 26 5.00 20.00 -2.15
N ASP A 27 4.03 20.76 -1.66
CA ASP A 27 2.64 20.32 -1.46
C ASP A 27 2.52 18.94 -0.78
N PRO A 28 3.17 18.77 0.40
CA PRO A 28 3.14 17.49 1.10
C PRO A 28 1.73 17.23 1.62
N ARG A 29 1.26 16.00 1.37
CA ARG A 29 -0.06 15.55 1.81
C ARG A 29 0.00 14.15 2.39
N ALA A 30 -0.86 13.91 3.34
CA ALA A 30 -0.98 12.63 4.01
C ALA A 30 -2.35 12.01 3.75
N PHE A 31 -2.36 10.70 3.77
CA PHE A 31 -3.52 9.83 3.71
C PHE A 31 -3.62 9.11 5.05
N TRP A 32 -4.66 9.42 5.80
CA TRP A 32 -4.96 8.79 7.08
C TRP A 32 -6.08 7.78 6.94
N VAL A 33 -5.94 6.65 7.59
CA VAL A 33 -6.96 5.62 7.73
C VAL A 33 -7.20 5.42 9.21
N ASN A 34 -8.44 5.62 9.66
CA ASN A 34 -8.83 5.54 11.08
C ASN A 34 -7.90 6.38 11.99
N LYS A 35 -7.58 7.60 11.57
CA LYS A 35 -6.70 8.55 12.27
C LYS A 35 -5.22 8.14 12.34
N SER A 36 -4.83 7.06 11.68
CA SER A 36 -3.42 6.65 11.56
C SER A 36 -2.87 7.04 10.19
N THR A 37 -1.65 7.56 10.13
CA THR A 37 -1.00 7.90 8.87
C THR A 37 -0.68 6.62 8.09
N ALA A 38 -1.43 6.36 7.02
CA ALA A 38 -1.21 5.22 6.14
C ALA A 38 -0.19 5.54 5.04
N SER A 39 -0.22 6.75 4.49
CA SER A 39 0.68 7.14 3.41
C SER A 39 0.99 8.63 3.45
N LEU A 40 2.11 8.99 2.84
CA LEU A 40 2.55 10.36 2.64
C LEU A 40 3.15 10.48 1.25
N ILE A 41 2.90 11.62 0.60
CA ILE A 41 3.46 11.96 -0.71
C ILE A 41 3.65 13.47 -0.80
N ASP A 42 4.56 13.89 -1.64
CA ASP A 42 4.69 15.30 -2.06
C ASP A 42 4.86 15.39 -3.58
N ASP A 43 4.87 16.61 -4.09
CA ASP A 43 5.03 16.90 -5.52
C ASP A 43 6.49 17.19 -5.91
N SER A 44 7.45 16.81 -5.08
CA SER A 44 8.88 16.90 -5.40
C SER A 44 9.28 15.92 -6.52
N GLU A 45 10.43 16.18 -7.14
CA GLU A 45 10.97 15.30 -8.19
C GLU A 45 12.38 14.83 -7.79
N PRO A 46 12.56 13.55 -7.36
CA PRO A 46 11.52 12.52 -7.18
C PRO A 46 10.61 12.78 -5.96
N PRO A 47 9.40 12.21 -5.93
CA PRO A 47 8.50 12.35 -4.79
C PRO A 47 9.06 11.72 -3.52
N ASN A 48 8.72 12.31 -2.37
CA ASN A 48 9.00 11.72 -1.07
C ASN A 48 7.80 10.87 -0.60
N TYR A 49 8.09 9.78 0.08
CA TYR A 49 7.11 8.87 0.66
C TYR A 49 7.38 8.69 2.16
N THR A 50 6.52 7.94 2.84
CA THR A 50 6.82 7.50 4.20
C THR A 50 8.16 6.76 4.24
N ARG A 51 8.82 6.83 5.38
CA ARG A 51 10.12 6.17 5.59
C ARG A 51 10.06 4.67 5.28
N TYR A 52 8.93 4.03 5.64
CA TYR A 52 8.69 2.62 5.38
C TYR A 52 8.61 2.32 3.87
N ILE A 53 7.84 3.09 3.11
CA ILE A 53 7.73 2.91 1.66
C ILE A 53 9.08 3.13 0.97
N ASN A 54 9.85 4.14 1.38
CA ASN A 54 11.20 4.34 0.87
C ASN A 54 12.10 3.12 1.15
N HIS A 55 11.96 2.52 2.33
CA HIS A 55 12.71 1.31 2.68
C HIS A 55 12.32 0.10 1.82
N LEU A 56 11.02 -0.14 1.64
CA LEU A 56 10.53 -1.20 0.75
C LEU A 56 11.00 -1.02 -0.70
N ARG A 57 10.91 0.20 -1.22
CA ARG A 57 11.38 0.52 -2.58
C ARG A 57 12.87 0.25 -2.71
N ARG A 58 13.67 0.64 -1.74
CA ARG A 58 15.11 0.34 -1.71
C ARG A 58 15.38 -1.16 -1.75
N ILE A 59 14.70 -1.95 -0.91
CA ILE A 59 14.86 -3.41 -0.91
C ILE A 59 14.49 -4.01 -2.27
N LEU A 60 13.30 -3.70 -2.77
CA LEU A 60 12.78 -4.30 -4.00
C LEU A 60 13.56 -3.84 -5.24
N LEU A 61 13.81 -2.54 -5.38
CA LEU A 61 14.31 -1.96 -6.62
C LEU A 61 15.84 -1.88 -6.68
N ASP A 62 16.51 -1.62 -5.55
CA ASP A 62 17.96 -1.39 -5.51
C ASP A 62 18.71 -2.65 -5.05
N GLU A 63 18.29 -3.28 -3.96
CA GLU A 63 18.98 -4.44 -3.40
C GLU A 63 18.64 -5.72 -4.16
N LEU A 64 17.34 -6.01 -4.37
CA LEU A 64 16.88 -7.19 -5.12
C LEU A 64 16.81 -6.98 -6.63
N GLN A 65 16.94 -5.72 -7.07
CA GLN A 65 16.94 -5.31 -8.48
C GLN A 65 15.71 -5.84 -9.26
N PHE A 66 14.55 -5.81 -8.62
CA PHE A 66 13.30 -6.28 -9.23
C PHE A 66 12.94 -5.45 -10.46
N ARG A 67 12.84 -6.15 -11.61
CA ARG A 67 12.37 -5.65 -12.89
C ARG A 67 11.51 -6.72 -13.53
N ASP A 68 10.37 -6.32 -14.07
CA ASP A 68 9.39 -7.24 -14.68
C ASP A 68 8.90 -8.33 -13.72
N ARG A 69 8.74 -7.97 -12.44
CA ARG A 69 8.31 -8.86 -11.35
C ARG A 69 6.86 -8.64 -10.98
N ASP A 70 6.23 -9.66 -10.43
CA ASP A 70 4.88 -9.64 -9.90
C ASP A 70 4.93 -9.42 -8.39
N ILE A 71 4.39 -8.31 -7.92
CA ILE A 71 4.42 -7.89 -6.51
C ILE A 71 2.99 -7.82 -5.98
N LEU A 72 2.68 -8.64 -4.98
CA LEU A 72 1.42 -8.59 -4.24
C LEU A 72 1.59 -7.65 -3.05
N VAL A 73 0.65 -6.73 -2.88
CA VAL A 73 0.58 -5.84 -1.72
C VAL A 73 -0.75 -6.08 -1.01
N LEU A 74 -0.69 -6.59 0.21
CA LEU A 74 -1.83 -6.77 1.09
C LEU A 74 -1.99 -5.53 1.95
N GLY A 75 -3.12 -4.83 1.74
CA GLY A 75 -3.32 -3.47 2.23
C GLY A 75 -2.90 -2.44 1.18
N ALA A 76 -3.83 -1.59 0.74
CA ALA A 76 -3.54 -0.67 -0.37
C ALA A 76 -2.94 0.66 0.09
N GLY A 77 -3.37 1.17 1.24
CA GLY A 77 -3.00 2.49 1.71
C GLY A 77 -3.21 3.55 0.61
N GLY A 78 -2.23 4.40 0.39
CA GLY A 78 -2.24 5.40 -0.68
C GLY A 78 -1.63 4.92 -2.01
N PHE A 79 -1.42 3.62 -2.22
CA PHE A 79 -0.79 3.05 -3.44
C PHE A 79 0.63 3.59 -3.72
N THR A 80 1.34 4.03 -2.70
CA THR A 80 2.62 4.73 -2.85
C THR A 80 3.78 3.82 -3.25
N LEU A 81 3.69 2.51 -2.98
CA LEU A 81 4.76 1.57 -3.35
C LEU A 81 4.97 1.51 -4.87
N SER A 82 3.88 1.53 -5.64
CA SER A 82 3.91 1.49 -7.12
C SER A 82 3.90 2.87 -7.78
N HIS A 83 3.75 3.95 -7.01
CA HIS A 83 3.66 5.30 -7.56
C HIS A 83 4.92 5.65 -8.35
N ARG A 84 4.74 6.04 -9.64
CA ARG A 84 5.83 6.34 -10.59
C ARG A 84 6.91 5.24 -10.68
N GLU A 85 6.50 3.98 -10.48
CA GLU A 85 7.37 2.80 -10.62
C GLU A 85 6.86 1.90 -11.76
N PRO A 86 7.36 2.08 -12.99
CA PRO A 86 6.84 1.37 -14.17
C PRO A 86 7.45 -0.01 -14.41
N SER A 87 8.50 -0.40 -13.69
CA SER A 87 9.31 -1.57 -14.04
C SER A 87 8.73 -2.90 -13.53
N ASN A 88 7.77 -2.86 -12.60
CA ASN A 88 7.15 -4.06 -12.04
C ASN A 88 5.62 -4.04 -12.17
N ARG A 89 4.99 -5.20 -11.98
CA ARG A 89 3.54 -5.36 -11.94
C ARG A 89 3.09 -5.49 -10.49
N TYR A 90 2.16 -4.64 -10.08
CA TYR A 90 1.63 -4.62 -8.73
C TYR A 90 0.18 -5.11 -8.72
N THR A 91 -0.15 -5.93 -7.74
CA THR A 91 -1.51 -6.31 -7.40
C THR A 91 -1.77 -5.92 -5.95
N TYR A 92 -2.71 -5.02 -5.74
CA TYR A 92 -3.16 -4.57 -4.41
C TYR A 92 -4.42 -5.32 -4.02
N VAL A 93 -4.46 -5.80 -2.79
CA VAL A 93 -5.65 -6.39 -2.18
C VAL A 93 -6.01 -5.60 -0.94
N ASP A 94 -7.21 -5.06 -0.91
CA ASP A 94 -7.74 -4.33 0.23
C ASP A 94 -9.23 -4.66 0.41
N ILE A 95 -9.67 -4.67 1.65
CA ILE A 95 -11.05 -5.01 1.99
C ILE A 95 -12.03 -3.93 1.55
N ASP A 96 -11.58 -2.67 1.48
CA ASP A 96 -12.44 -1.55 1.14
C ASP A 96 -12.43 -1.25 -0.36
N PRO A 97 -13.51 -1.50 -1.10
CA PRO A 97 -13.58 -1.22 -2.53
C PRO A 97 -13.46 0.27 -2.88
N ALA A 98 -13.70 1.18 -1.92
CA ALA A 98 -13.67 2.63 -2.16
C ALA A 98 -12.26 3.22 -2.07
N ILE A 99 -11.31 2.55 -1.43
CA ILE A 99 -9.97 3.11 -1.12
C ILE A 99 -9.24 3.59 -2.38
N LYS A 100 -9.34 2.85 -3.49
CA LYS A 100 -8.67 3.22 -4.74
C LYS A 100 -9.18 4.56 -5.28
N ALA A 101 -10.49 4.74 -5.38
CA ALA A 101 -11.07 5.98 -5.91
C ALA A 101 -10.74 7.19 -5.01
N ILE A 102 -10.74 6.99 -3.70
CA ILE A 102 -10.37 8.03 -2.73
C ILE A 102 -8.90 8.42 -2.90
N ALA A 103 -8.00 7.42 -2.97
CA ALA A 103 -6.56 7.66 -3.14
C ALA A 103 -6.25 8.36 -4.47
N GLU A 104 -6.81 7.90 -5.58
CA GLU A 104 -6.59 8.49 -6.91
C GLU A 104 -7.07 9.94 -6.98
N LYS A 105 -8.27 10.19 -6.46
CA LYS A 105 -8.90 11.53 -6.59
C LYS A 105 -8.26 12.57 -5.67
N HIS A 106 -7.93 12.22 -4.44
CA HIS A 106 -7.60 13.20 -3.42
C HIS A 106 -6.13 13.17 -2.99
N PHE A 107 -5.50 12.01 -3.03
CA PHE A 107 -4.15 11.81 -2.52
C PHE A 107 -3.10 11.77 -3.64
N LEU A 108 -3.17 10.80 -4.56
CA LEU A 108 -2.23 10.70 -5.69
C LEU A 108 -2.46 11.81 -6.72
N ARG A 109 -3.72 12.19 -6.95
CA ARG A 109 -4.17 13.11 -8.01
C ARG A 109 -3.86 12.58 -9.41
N GLU A 110 -3.64 11.28 -9.52
CA GLU A 110 -3.42 10.53 -10.74
C GLU A 110 -3.90 9.09 -10.56
N ALA A 111 -3.96 8.31 -11.64
CA ALA A 111 -4.34 6.91 -11.58
C ALA A 111 -3.31 6.09 -10.79
N ALA A 112 -3.80 5.25 -9.87
CA ALA A 112 -2.95 4.30 -9.15
C ALA A 112 -2.39 3.25 -10.12
N ARG A 113 -1.11 2.94 -9.98
CA ARG A 113 -0.48 1.90 -10.78
C ARG A 113 -0.68 0.53 -10.14
N GLY A 114 -1.13 -0.41 -10.96
CA GLY A 114 -1.36 -1.78 -10.54
C GLY A 114 -2.83 -2.19 -10.59
N GLU A 115 -3.03 -3.48 -10.54
CA GLU A 115 -4.34 -4.10 -10.38
C GLU A 115 -4.83 -3.88 -8.95
N PHE A 116 -6.12 -3.63 -8.78
CA PHE A 116 -6.76 -3.54 -7.48
C PHE A 116 -7.87 -4.60 -7.36
N ILE A 117 -7.82 -5.36 -6.29
CA ILE A 117 -8.80 -6.40 -5.95
C ILE A 117 -9.40 -6.06 -4.59
N ALA A 118 -10.72 -5.80 -4.57
CA ALA A 118 -11.45 -5.61 -3.32
C ALA A 118 -11.73 -6.97 -2.69
N ASP A 119 -10.92 -7.36 -1.72
CA ASP A 119 -11.03 -8.65 -1.03
C ASP A 119 -10.35 -8.59 0.34
N ASP A 120 -10.75 -9.49 1.23
CA ASP A 120 -10.03 -9.75 2.48
C ASP A 120 -8.67 -10.40 2.18
N ALA A 121 -7.59 -9.84 2.76
CA ALA A 121 -6.21 -10.28 2.51
C ALA A 121 -5.99 -11.76 2.85
N ARG A 122 -6.59 -12.25 3.96
CA ARG A 122 -6.49 -13.65 4.37
C ARG A 122 -7.19 -14.55 3.37
N ARG A 123 -8.42 -14.19 2.96
CA ARG A 123 -9.17 -14.96 1.97
C ARG A 123 -8.42 -15.02 0.65
N PHE A 124 -7.88 -13.89 0.20
CA PHE A 124 -7.14 -13.83 -1.05
C PHE A 124 -5.93 -14.78 -1.05
N VAL A 125 -5.06 -14.72 -0.02
CA VAL A 125 -3.89 -15.60 0.01
C VAL A 125 -4.27 -17.07 0.21
N ALA A 126 -5.36 -17.37 0.93
CA ALA A 126 -5.83 -18.73 1.13
C ALA A 126 -6.38 -19.38 -0.16
N THR A 127 -6.98 -18.59 -1.06
CA THR A 127 -7.69 -19.11 -2.24
C THR A 127 -6.98 -18.83 -3.57
N SER A 128 -6.00 -17.92 -3.60
CA SER A 128 -5.31 -17.55 -4.83
C SER A 128 -4.44 -18.69 -5.37
N GLU A 129 -4.53 -18.95 -6.67
CA GLU A 129 -3.63 -19.83 -7.41
C GLU A 129 -2.46 -19.06 -8.05
N ARG A 130 -2.49 -17.74 -8.00
CA ARG A 130 -1.42 -16.86 -8.52
C ARG A 130 -0.17 -16.99 -7.66
N ARG A 131 0.98 -16.73 -8.30
CA ARG A 131 2.28 -16.72 -7.64
C ARG A 131 2.96 -15.38 -7.89
N PHE A 132 3.64 -14.89 -6.86
CA PHE A 132 4.27 -13.57 -6.86
C PHE A 132 5.77 -13.66 -6.55
N ASP A 133 6.54 -12.73 -7.07
CA ASP A 133 7.97 -12.59 -6.78
C ASP A 133 8.17 -11.93 -5.40
N ALA A 134 7.23 -11.09 -4.98
CA ALA A 134 7.18 -10.54 -3.62
C ALA A 134 5.75 -10.51 -3.07
N VAL A 135 5.61 -10.70 -1.78
CA VAL A 135 4.39 -10.42 -1.00
C VAL A 135 4.75 -9.38 0.05
N VAL A 136 4.10 -8.22 0.00
CA VAL A 136 4.22 -7.15 0.98
C VAL A 136 2.97 -7.16 1.84
N VAL A 137 3.14 -7.34 3.15
CA VAL A 137 2.04 -7.33 4.12
C VAL A 137 2.04 -5.99 4.82
N ASP A 138 1.10 -5.13 4.44
CA ASP A 138 0.94 -3.76 4.95
C ASP A 138 -0.49 -3.50 5.43
N VAL A 139 -1.02 -4.45 6.17
CA VAL A 139 -2.38 -4.41 6.73
C VAL A 139 -2.33 -4.00 8.20
N TYR A 140 -2.96 -2.89 8.53
CA TYR A 140 -3.09 -2.40 9.89
C TYR A 140 -4.56 -2.27 10.30
N SER A 141 -4.88 -2.70 11.52
CA SER A 141 -6.10 -2.27 12.21
C SER A 141 -5.73 -1.25 13.26
N SER A 142 -6.40 -0.09 13.22
CA SER A 142 -6.36 0.99 14.23
C SER A 142 -5.10 1.06 15.11
N HIS A 143 -4.30 2.06 14.86
CA HIS A 143 -3.25 2.65 15.69
C HIS A 143 -1.91 1.93 15.87
N THR A 144 -1.77 0.59 15.85
CA THR A 144 -0.44 -0.01 16.06
C THR A 144 -0.35 -1.53 15.86
N SER A 145 -1.38 -2.23 15.46
CA SER A 145 -1.30 -3.69 15.39
C SER A 145 -1.85 -4.28 14.10
N ILE A 146 -1.19 -5.28 13.58
CA ILE A 146 -1.74 -6.15 12.55
C ILE A 146 -3.00 -6.83 13.13
N PRO A 147 -4.13 -6.90 12.40
CA PRO A 147 -5.32 -7.62 12.87
C PRO A 147 -4.97 -9.03 13.35
N SER A 148 -5.52 -9.45 14.48
CA SER A 148 -5.18 -10.74 15.11
C SER A 148 -5.38 -11.95 14.19
N HIS A 149 -6.34 -11.88 13.25
CA HIS A 149 -6.59 -12.92 12.26
C HIS A 149 -5.53 -12.98 11.14
N LEU A 150 -4.67 -11.96 11.02
CA LEU A 150 -3.56 -11.90 10.06
C LEU A 150 -2.19 -12.22 10.70
N VAL A 151 -2.14 -12.47 12.02
CA VAL A 151 -0.91 -12.93 12.70
C VAL A 151 -0.92 -14.42 13.01
N THR A 152 -1.83 -15.18 12.39
CA THR A 152 -1.91 -16.63 12.58
C THR A 152 -0.88 -17.37 11.71
N ARG A 153 -0.47 -18.55 12.17
CA ARG A 153 0.44 -19.41 11.43
C ARG A 153 -0.09 -19.73 10.02
N GLU A 154 -1.38 -20.02 9.93
CA GLU A 154 -2.05 -20.36 8.67
C GLU A 154 -1.97 -19.23 7.66
N PHE A 155 -2.17 -17.98 8.10
CA PHE A 155 -2.02 -16.82 7.21
C PHE A 155 -0.61 -16.72 6.63
N TRP A 156 0.42 -16.90 7.45
CA TRP A 156 1.81 -16.83 6.99
C TRP A 156 2.18 -18.02 6.08
N GLU A 157 1.63 -19.22 6.34
CA GLU A 157 1.78 -20.38 5.46
C GLU A 157 1.13 -20.12 4.10
N ASP A 158 -0.08 -19.55 4.07
CA ASP A 158 -0.78 -19.17 2.85
C ASP A 158 -0.07 -18.03 2.09
N ALA A 159 0.40 -16.99 2.78
CA ALA A 159 1.19 -15.92 2.18
C ALA A 159 2.48 -16.46 1.55
N ARG A 160 3.11 -17.44 2.18
CA ARG A 160 4.27 -18.15 1.64
C ARG A 160 3.92 -19.02 0.43
N ARG A 161 2.76 -19.66 0.43
CA ARG A 161 2.27 -20.52 -0.65
C ARG A 161 2.06 -19.73 -1.96
N VAL A 162 1.67 -18.46 -1.88
CA VAL A 162 1.50 -17.60 -3.06
C VAL A 162 2.82 -16.94 -3.53
N LEU A 163 3.96 -17.24 -2.91
CA LEU A 163 5.26 -16.86 -3.42
C LEU A 163 5.76 -17.85 -4.50
N LYS A 164 6.50 -17.34 -5.48
CA LYS A 164 7.36 -18.14 -6.35
C LYS A 164 8.51 -18.75 -5.52
N PRO A 165 9.23 -19.78 -6.04
CA PRO A 165 10.31 -20.46 -5.29
C PRO A 165 11.34 -19.50 -4.68
N ASP A 166 11.76 -18.47 -5.40
CA ASP A 166 12.74 -17.47 -4.96
C ASP A 166 12.08 -16.16 -4.51
N GLY A 167 10.77 -16.21 -4.22
CA GLY A 167 10.00 -15.04 -3.82
C GLY A 167 10.32 -14.59 -2.40
N VAL A 168 10.12 -13.30 -2.14
CA VAL A 168 10.36 -12.67 -0.83
C VAL A 168 9.08 -12.22 -0.16
N LEU A 169 9.04 -12.32 1.16
CA LEU A 169 7.94 -11.83 2.00
C LEU A 169 8.46 -10.68 2.84
N LEU A 170 7.81 -9.54 2.74
CA LEU A 170 8.11 -8.32 3.49
C LEU A 170 6.88 -7.95 4.32
N ALA A 171 7.09 -7.64 5.58
CA ALA A 171 6.02 -7.23 6.50
C ALA A 171 6.42 -5.94 7.23
N ASN A 172 5.46 -5.05 7.38
CA ASN A 172 5.62 -3.83 8.16
C ASN A 172 5.24 -4.08 9.61
#